data_9bd6fa9ef07413f3b4848f9e84cb818b
#
_entry.id   9bd6fa9ef07413f3b4848f9e84cb818b
#
_cell.length_a   1.000
_cell.length_b   1.000
_cell.length_c   1.000
_cell.angle_alpha   90.00
_cell.angle_beta   90.00
_cell.angle_gamma   90.00
#
_symmetry.space_group_name_H-M   'P 1'
#
loop_
_entity.id
_entity.type
_entity.pdbx_description
1 polymer ?
#
loop_
_entity_poly.entity_id
_entity_poly.type
_entity_poly.pdbx_seq_one_letter_code
_entity_poly.pdbx_strand_id
1 'polypeptide(L)'
;MFTWQAAVVLLLVLLVLVLGICLLIYYLASRFAMEAIHPKPVRYGAVLSEEVTRNHLDPALMDVKYEKLFMKNKRGQELTARLYLTESQTDRYILFVHGYNYPWIGVLKYLRMLLDLGFNVFVPDMQAQGESEGDYITFGALESDDCIEWLAQIQKCAQTNGFDRARVGIMGESMGAVTALMTMAKAHLSSMPIESRPLFCIADCPFSDWNKLMIMQGHKRYGVNPSPILPLVKSIIRRRSGADMDEVSAVKAAASIKVPVLLFHGKADPLVPYQMSQAIAQSNPDITLCLIEGAKHMNCYTTDPKEYRRQIELLLQKVRFEDKTSEEISVYL
;
A
#
# COMPACT_ATOMS: atom_id res chain seq x y z
N MET A 1 39.22 52.19 -9.57
CA MET A 1 38.03 52.54 -8.77
C MET A 1 36.82 51.78 -9.31
N PHE A 2 36.30 50.85 -8.55
CA PHE A 2 35.04 50.17 -8.93
C PHE A 2 33.92 51.21 -8.72
N THR A 3 33.24 51.60 -9.79
CA THR A 3 32.18 52.58 -9.68
C THR A 3 30.96 51.94 -9.01
N TRP A 4 30.19 52.72 -8.23
CA TRP A 4 28.96 52.20 -7.60
C TRP A 4 27.98 51.58 -8.63
N GLN A 5 27.98 52.11 -9.83
CA GLN A 5 27.19 51.56 -10.96
C GLN A 5 27.60 50.10 -11.32
N ALA A 6 28.93 49.86 -11.36
CA ALA A 6 29.42 48.49 -11.61
C ALA A 6 29.04 47.51 -10.49
N ALA A 7 29.04 47.97 -9.25
CA ALA A 7 28.57 47.17 -8.10
C ALA A 7 27.07 46.87 -8.18
N VAL A 8 26.24 47.83 -8.58
CA VAL A 8 24.78 47.62 -8.77
C VAL A 8 24.52 46.64 -9.89
N VAL A 9 25.21 46.77 -11.03
CA VAL A 9 25.07 45.82 -12.16
C VAL A 9 25.46 44.40 -11.72
N LEU A 10 26.57 44.25 -11.01
CA LEU A 10 27.01 42.95 -10.50
C LEU A 10 25.97 42.34 -9.54
N LEU A 11 25.39 43.16 -8.64
CA LEU A 11 24.35 42.70 -7.72
C LEU A 11 23.09 42.25 -8.46
N LEU A 12 22.66 42.96 -9.49
CA LEU A 12 21.52 42.57 -10.33
C LEU A 12 21.78 41.29 -11.09
N VAL A 13 22.97 41.12 -11.65
CA VAL A 13 23.36 39.86 -12.34
C VAL A 13 23.36 38.68 -11.35
N LEU A 14 23.91 38.86 -10.16
CA LEU A 14 23.88 37.84 -9.10
C LEU A 14 22.45 37.50 -8.70
N LEU A 15 21.58 38.49 -8.54
CA LEU A 15 20.17 38.30 -8.21
C LEU A 15 19.45 37.47 -9.28
N VAL A 16 19.68 37.83 -10.55
CA VAL A 16 19.09 37.08 -11.69
C VAL A 16 19.60 35.62 -11.72
N LEU A 17 20.88 35.41 -11.50
CA LEU A 17 21.47 34.08 -11.42
C LEU A 17 20.89 33.26 -10.27
N VAL A 18 20.78 33.84 -9.08
CA VAL A 18 20.19 33.16 -7.90
C VAL A 18 18.73 32.83 -8.17
N LEU A 19 17.95 33.76 -8.74
CA LEU A 19 16.56 33.53 -9.12
C LEU A 19 16.45 32.38 -10.13
N GLY A 20 17.30 32.39 -11.15
CA GLY A 20 17.35 31.32 -12.15
C GLY A 20 17.65 29.95 -11.54
N ILE A 21 18.61 29.87 -10.61
CA ILE A 21 18.94 28.64 -9.88
C ILE A 21 17.75 28.19 -9.01
N CYS A 22 17.11 29.08 -8.28
CA CYS A 22 15.94 28.77 -7.47
C CYS A 22 14.77 28.24 -8.31
N LEU A 23 14.51 28.85 -9.45
CA LEU A 23 13.48 28.39 -10.40
C LEU A 23 13.81 27.01 -10.97
N LEU A 24 15.07 26.76 -11.30
CA LEU A 24 15.52 25.43 -11.78
C LEU A 24 15.34 24.36 -10.68
N ILE A 25 15.75 24.67 -9.45
CA ILE A 25 15.57 23.74 -8.32
C ILE A 25 14.09 23.46 -8.08
N TYR A 26 13.24 24.49 -8.11
CA TYR A 26 11.80 24.31 -7.97
C TYR A 26 11.21 23.48 -9.10
N TYR A 27 11.64 23.71 -10.33
CA TYR A 27 11.21 22.92 -11.49
C TYR A 27 11.59 21.45 -11.36
N LEU A 28 12.86 21.16 -11.00
CA LEU A 28 13.34 19.79 -10.79
C LEU A 28 12.60 19.09 -9.65
N ALA A 29 12.43 19.78 -8.51
CA ALA A 29 11.68 19.24 -7.38
C ALA A 29 10.21 18.98 -7.74
N SER A 30 9.58 19.88 -8.49
CA SER A 30 8.20 19.72 -8.98
C SER A 30 8.08 18.53 -9.92
N ARG A 31 9.01 18.41 -10.87
CA ARG A 31 9.05 17.24 -11.78
C ARG A 31 9.17 15.92 -11.01
N PHE A 32 10.09 15.86 -10.04
CA PHE A 32 10.31 14.67 -9.23
C PHE A 32 9.10 14.33 -8.36
N ALA A 33 8.48 15.35 -7.73
CA ALA A 33 7.25 15.19 -6.96
C ALA A 33 6.11 14.65 -7.81
N MET A 34 5.83 15.30 -8.95
CA MET A 34 4.72 14.92 -9.83
C MET A 34 4.92 13.55 -10.45
N GLU A 35 6.16 13.20 -10.81
CA GLU A 35 6.46 11.87 -11.34
C GLU A 35 6.19 10.74 -10.33
N ALA A 36 6.36 11.01 -9.03
CA ALA A 36 6.10 10.06 -7.97
C ALA A 36 4.59 9.87 -7.73
N ILE A 37 3.82 10.96 -7.66
CA ILE A 37 2.42 10.92 -7.21
C ILE A 37 1.40 10.90 -8.35
N HIS A 38 1.79 11.28 -9.57
CA HIS A 38 0.84 11.29 -10.68
C HIS A 38 0.75 9.90 -11.33
N PRO A 39 -0.47 9.31 -11.39
CA PRO A 39 -0.65 7.99 -11.96
C PRO A 39 -0.30 8.00 -13.45
N LYS A 40 0.29 6.90 -13.89
CA LYS A 40 0.50 6.67 -15.33
C LYS A 40 -0.69 5.91 -15.89
N PRO A 41 -1.10 6.16 -17.13
CA PRO A 41 -2.15 5.36 -17.77
C PRO A 41 -1.79 3.88 -17.71
N VAL A 42 -2.64 3.07 -17.09
CA VAL A 42 -2.47 1.62 -17.00
C VAL A 42 -3.02 0.99 -18.26
N ARG A 43 -2.17 0.25 -18.95
CA ARG A 43 -2.60 -0.62 -20.05
C ARG A 43 -2.89 -2.00 -19.50
N TYR A 44 -4.14 -2.29 -19.19
CA TYR A 44 -4.56 -3.58 -18.59
C TYR A 44 -4.01 -4.79 -19.32
N GLY A 45 -4.02 -4.79 -20.67
CA GLY A 45 -3.45 -5.88 -21.46
C GLY A 45 -1.94 -6.07 -21.24
N ALA A 46 -1.19 -4.98 -20.99
CA ALA A 46 0.24 -5.09 -20.69
C ALA A 46 0.48 -5.65 -19.31
N VAL A 47 -0.32 -5.23 -18.30
CA VAL A 47 -0.25 -5.77 -16.92
C VAL A 47 -0.61 -7.26 -16.95
N LEU A 48 -1.68 -7.63 -17.62
CA LEU A 48 -2.08 -9.04 -17.76
C LEU A 48 -1.01 -9.88 -18.45
N SER A 49 -0.42 -9.36 -19.56
CA SER A 49 0.67 -10.05 -20.25
C SER A 49 1.89 -10.21 -19.34
N GLU A 50 2.19 -9.24 -18.49
CA GLU A 50 3.27 -9.35 -17.51
C GLU A 50 2.96 -10.42 -16.44
N GLU A 51 1.74 -10.44 -15.90
CA GLU A 51 1.31 -11.46 -14.94
C GLU A 51 1.35 -12.88 -15.55
N VAL A 52 0.87 -13.04 -16.76
CA VAL A 52 0.90 -14.35 -17.46
C VAL A 52 2.34 -14.81 -17.72
N THR A 53 3.21 -13.92 -18.18
CA THR A 53 4.57 -14.29 -18.59
C THR A 53 5.54 -14.41 -17.41
N ARG A 54 5.45 -13.52 -16.42
CA ARG A 54 6.36 -13.51 -15.27
C ARG A 54 5.86 -14.32 -14.08
N ASN A 55 4.56 -14.24 -13.81
CA ASN A 55 3.95 -14.83 -12.64
C ASN A 55 3.19 -16.11 -12.94
N HIS A 56 3.25 -16.57 -14.21
CA HIS A 56 2.55 -17.76 -14.65
C HIS A 56 1.06 -17.77 -14.31
N LEU A 57 0.45 -16.56 -14.34
CA LEU A 57 -0.97 -16.39 -14.08
C LEU A 57 -1.78 -17.20 -15.09
N ASP A 58 -2.73 -18.00 -14.61
CA ASP A 58 -3.74 -18.62 -15.47
C ASP A 58 -4.70 -17.53 -15.99
N PRO A 59 -4.75 -17.26 -17.31
CA PRO A 59 -5.65 -16.27 -17.88
C PRO A 59 -7.14 -16.51 -17.56
N ALA A 60 -7.54 -17.77 -17.30
CA ALA A 60 -8.92 -18.11 -16.92
C ALA A 60 -9.37 -17.44 -15.61
N LEU A 61 -8.44 -16.98 -14.77
CA LEU A 61 -8.76 -16.23 -13.57
C LEU A 61 -9.39 -14.85 -13.86
N MET A 62 -9.24 -14.34 -15.08
CA MET A 62 -9.94 -13.12 -15.52
C MET A 62 -11.45 -13.32 -15.64
N ASP A 63 -11.91 -14.55 -15.86
CA ASP A 63 -13.31 -14.92 -16.03
C ASP A 63 -14.01 -15.30 -14.72
N VAL A 64 -13.27 -15.27 -13.60
CA VAL A 64 -13.86 -15.54 -12.27
C VAL A 64 -14.89 -14.45 -11.97
N LYS A 65 -16.12 -14.90 -11.64
CA LYS A 65 -17.23 -13.98 -11.34
C LYS A 65 -16.92 -13.14 -10.11
N TYR A 66 -17.27 -11.86 -10.20
CA TYR A 66 -17.18 -10.92 -9.09
C TYR A 66 -18.40 -10.01 -9.05
N GLU A 67 -18.66 -9.47 -7.90
CA GLU A 67 -19.59 -8.36 -7.70
C GLU A 67 -18.81 -7.04 -7.76
N LYS A 68 -19.26 -6.09 -8.57
CA LYS A 68 -18.67 -4.76 -8.65
C LYS A 68 -19.36 -3.82 -7.67
N LEU A 69 -18.55 -3.16 -6.85
CA LEU A 69 -19.01 -2.27 -5.79
C LEU A 69 -18.45 -0.86 -6.00
N PHE A 70 -19.19 0.11 -5.50
CA PHE A 70 -18.82 1.53 -5.58
C PHE A 70 -18.94 2.17 -4.21
N MET A 71 -18.06 3.11 -3.93
CA MET A 71 -18.09 3.90 -2.72
C MET A 71 -17.64 5.32 -3.01
N LYS A 72 -18.35 6.31 -2.48
CA LYS A 72 -17.89 7.69 -2.49
C LYS A 72 -17.13 7.95 -1.19
N ASN A 73 -15.83 8.24 -1.30
CA ASN A 73 -14.99 8.49 -0.14
C ASN A 73 -15.22 9.91 0.44
N LYS A 74 -14.63 10.20 1.61
CA LYS A 74 -14.76 11.49 2.30
C LYS A 74 -14.26 12.69 1.49
N ARG A 75 -13.42 12.45 0.47
CA ARG A 75 -12.93 13.46 -0.46
C ARG A 75 -13.86 13.70 -1.64
N GLY A 76 -14.97 12.96 -1.71
CA GLY A 76 -15.99 13.07 -2.76
C GLY A 76 -15.66 12.27 -4.03
N GLN A 77 -14.61 11.46 -4.05
CA GLN A 77 -14.22 10.62 -5.18
C GLN A 77 -15.00 9.32 -5.19
N GLU A 78 -15.44 8.88 -6.37
CA GLU A 78 -16.03 7.55 -6.55
C GLU A 78 -14.93 6.52 -6.70
N LEU A 79 -14.90 5.56 -5.80
CA LEU A 79 -13.97 4.44 -5.79
C LEU A 79 -14.71 3.16 -6.15
N THR A 80 -14.02 2.26 -6.85
CA THR A 80 -14.56 0.96 -7.27
C THR A 80 -13.86 -0.17 -6.54
N ALA A 81 -14.58 -1.29 -6.36
CA ALA A 81 -14.03 -2.52 -5.83
C ALA A 81 -14.64 -3.74 -6.51
N ARG A 82 -13.96 -4.87 -6.43
CA ARG A 82 -14.43 -6.20 -6.86
C ARG A 82 -14.50 -7.11 -5.65
N LEU A 83 -15.63 -7.79 -5.49
CA LEU A 83 -15.82 -8.82 -4.47
C LEU A 83 -15.92 -10.18 -5.15
N TYR A 84 -14.93 -11.02 -4.88
CA TYR A 84 -14.92 -12.43 -5.28
C TYR A 84 -15.41 -13.26 -4.10
N LEU A 85 -16.49 -14.01 -4.30
CA LEU A 85 -17.04 -14.89 -3.28
C LEU A 85 -16.49 -16.30 -3.42
N THR A 86 -16.13 -16.93 -2.31
CA THR A 86 -15.83 -18.37 -2.28
C THR A 86 -17.12 -19.18 -2.40
N GLU A 87 -17.02 -20.42 -2.86
CA GLU A 87 -18.14 -21.33 -2.98
C GLU A 87 -18.79 -21.67 -1.62
N SER A 88 -17.98 -21.68 -0.58
CA SER A 88 -18.45 -21.90 0.79
C SER A 88 -19.03 -20.61 1.38
N GLN A 89 -20.22 -20.67 1.96
CA GLN A 89 -20.72 -19.54 2.74
C GLN A 89 -19.81 -19.26 3.93
N THR A 90 -19.24 -18.07 3.98
CA THR A 90 -18.30 -17.68 5.02
C THR A 90 -18.40 -16.19 5.33
N ASP A 91 -18.13 -15.85 6.59
CA ASP A 91 -18.01 -14.45 7.05
C ASP A 91 -16.54 -13.96 7.02
N ARG A 92 -15.62 -14.76 6.49
CA ARG A 92 -14.19 -14.42 6.39
C ARG A 92 -13.91 -13.66 5.11
N TYR A 93 -13.24 -12.52 5.25
CA TYR A 93 -12.90 -11.64 4.14
C TYR A 93 -11.42 -11.28 4.17
N ILE A 94 -10.84 -11.13 2.99
CA ILE A 94 -9.55 -10.46 2.80
C ILE A 94 -9.81 -9.14 2.06
N LEU A 95 -9.44 -8.02 2.67
CA LEU A 95 -9.26 -6.75 1.96
C LEU A 95 -7.88 -6.78 1.31
N PHE A 96 -7.82 -6.94 -0.02
CA PHE A 96 -6.57 -6.96 -0.76
C PHE A 96 -6.24 -5.58 -1.32
N VAL A 97 -5.07 -5.05 -0.99
CA VAL A 97 -4.60 -3.72 -1.40
C VAL A 97 -3.44 -3.87 -2.39
N HIS A 98 -3.66 -3.42 -3.63
CA HIS A 98 -2.70 -3.57 -4.72
C HIS A 98 -1.52 -2.58 -4.63
N GLY A 99 -0.45 -2.85 -5.40
CA GLY A 99 0.75 -2.02 -5.49
C GLY A 99 0.56 -0.73 -6.30
N TYR A 100 1.61 0.10 -6.34
CA TYR A 100 1.65 1.35 -7.09
C TYR A 100 1.42 1.11 -8.58
N ASN A 101 0.43 1.79 -9.14
CA ASN A 101 0.07 1.73 -10.56
C ASN A 101 -0.16 0.30 -11.09
N TYR A 102 -0.63 -0.59 -10.21
CA TYR A 102 -0.84 -2.01 -10.48
C TYR A 102 -2.22 -2.42 -9.97
N PRO A 103 -3.32 -2.14 -10.70
CA PRO A 103 -4.69 -2.26 -10.21
C PRO A 103 -5.11 -3.70 -9.91
N TRP A 104 -6.39 -3.92 -9.70
CA TRP A 104 -7.00 -5.18 -9.27
C TRP A 104 -6.43 -6.46 -9.92
N ILE A 105 -5.87 -6.41 -11.11
CA ILE A 105 -5.25 -7.59 -11.79
C ILE A 105 -4.17 -8.23 -10.91
N GLY A 106 -3.45 -7.44 -10.11
CA GLY A 106 -2.40 -7.96 -9.24
C GLY A 106 -2.87 -8.99 -8.21
N VAL A 107 -4.16 -8.98 -7.83
CA VAL A 107 -4.70 -9.98 -6.89
C VAL A 107 -4.84 -11.36 -7.51
N LEU A 108 -5.00 -11.44 -8.83
CA LEU A 108 -5.37 -12.69 -9.51
C LEU A 108 -4.39 -13.83 -9.23
N LYS A 109 -3.11 -13.53 -9.09
CA LYS A 109 -2.10 -14.55 -8.73
C LYS A 109 -2.34 -15.18 -7.36
N TYR A 110 -2.97 -14.46 -6.43
CA TYR A 110 -3.31 -14.95 -5.08
C TYR A 110 -4.75 -15.47 -4.98
N LEU A 111 -5.62 -15.09 -5.93
CA LEU A 111 -7.06 -15.23 -5.81
C LEU A 111 -7.48 -16.66 -5.49
N ARG A 112 -6.98 -17.62 -6.28
CA ARG A 112 -7.33 -19.05 -6.07
C ARG A 112 -6.92 -19.50 -4.68
N MET A 113 -5.70 -19.21 -4.25
CA MET A 113 -5.20 -19.57 -2.93
C MET A 113 -6.07 -18.98 -1.81
N LEU A 114 -6.48 -17.73 -1.91
CA LEU A 114 -7.29 -17.07 -0.89
C LEU A 114 -8.71 -17.63 -0.83
N LEU A 115 -9.33 -17.91 -1.99
CA LEU A 115 -10.62 -18.57 -2.08
C LEU A 115 -10.57 -20.00 -1.50
N ASP A 116 -9.52 -20.77 -1.82
CA ASP A 116 -9.29 -22.13 -1.29
C ASP A 116 -9.03 -22.14 0.24
N LEU A 117 -8.51 -21.04 0.79
CA LEU A 117 -8.40 -20.85 2.24
C LEU A 117 -9.71 -20.41 2.92
N GLY A 118 -10.80 -20.30 2.15
CA GLY A 118 -12.14 -19.99 2.65
C GLY A 118 -12.38 -18.51 2.90
N PHE A 119 -11.69 -17.62 2.17
CA PHE A 119 -11.93 -16.17 2.24
C PHE A 119 -12.70 -15.66 1.03
N ASN A 120 -13.68 -14.79 1.26
CA ASN A 120 -14.14 -13.87 0.25
C ASN A 120 -13.06 -12.80 0.03
N VAL A 121 -12.78 -12.43 -1.22
CA VAL A 121 -11.67 -11.51 -1.56
C VAL A 121 -12.24 -10.19 -2.06
N PHE A 122 -12.04 -9.13 -1.29
CA PHE A 122 -12.47 -7.78 -1.59
C PHE A 122 -11.30 -6.96 -2.10
N VAL A 123 -11.39 -6.48 -3.33
CA VAL A 123 -10.26 -5.85 -4.06
C VAL A 123 -10.69 -4.47 -4.54
N PRO A 124 -10.41 -3.39 -3.79
CA PRO A 124 -10.62 -2.05 -4.29
C PRO A 124 -9.53 -1.68 -5.30
N ASP A 125 -9.89 -0.90 -6.31
CA ASP A 125 -8.93 -0.06 -7.00
C ASP A 125 -8.70 1.17 -6.12
N MET A 126 -7.42 1.40 -5.72
CA MET A 126 -7.07 2.55 -4.89
C MET A 126 -7.30 3.87 -5.66
N GLN A 127 -7.46 4.98 -4.94
CA GLN A 127 -7.63 6.30 -5.56
C GLN A 127 -6.61 6.55 -6.67
N ALA A 128 -7.03 7.22 -7.73
CA ALA A 128 -6.23 7.53 -8.92
C ALA A 128 -5.68 6.32 -9.68
N GLN A 129 -6.19 5.12 -9.42
CA GLN A 129 -5.73 3.89 -10.05
C GLN A 129 -6.92 3.02 -10.48
N GLY A 130 -6.70 2.21 -11.51
CA GLY A 130 -7.74 1.32 -12.02
C GLY A 130 -8.94 2.09 -12.56
N GLU A 131 -10.11 1.78 -12.02
CA GLU A 131 -11.38 2.41 -12.36
C GLU A 131 -11.85 3.42 -11.29
N SER A 132 -11.03 3.66 -10.26
CA SER A 132 -11.32 4.63 -9.20
C SER A 132 -10.90 6.04 -9.58
N GLU A 133 -11.71 7.02 -9.18
CA GLU A 133 -11.39 8.43 -9.35
C GLU A 133 -10.19 8.87 -8.50
N GLY A 134 -9.65 10.03 -8.82
CA GLY A 134 -8.55 10.68 -8.11
C GLY A 134 -7.46 11.16 -9.05
N ASP A 135 -6.64 12.09 -8.54
CA ASP A 135 -5.57 12.71 -9.34
C ASP A 135 -4.19 12.24 -8.91
N TYR A 136 -4.04 11.72 -7.67
CA TYR A 136 -2.74 11.44 -7.08
C TYR A 136 -2.71 10.12 -6.32
N ILE A 137 -1.58 9.43 -6.43
CA ILE A 137 -1.22 8.26 -5.62
C ILE A 137 -0.40 8.76 -4.43
N THR A 138 -0.75 8.38 -3.20
CA THR A 138 -0.16 8.95 -1.98
C THR A 138 0.56 7.93 -1.10
N PHE A 139 0.91 6.78 -1.67
CA PHE A 139 1.73 5.74 -1.03
C PHE A 139 1.22 5.21 0.31
N GLY A 140 -0.08 5.26 0.52
CA GLY A 140 -0.74 4.80 1.73
C GLY A 140 -1.25 5.92 2.63
N ALA A 141 -0.86 7.19 2.41
CA ALA A 141 -1.32 8.31 3.24
C ALA A 141 -2.86 8.43 3.23
N LEU A 142 -3.43 8.62 2.05
CA LEU A 142 -4.88 8.76 1.86
C LEU A 142 -5.56 7.43 1.55
N GLU A 143 -4.86 6.52 0.89
CA GLU A 143 -5.36 5.19 0.56
C GLU A 143 -5.72 4.37 1.81
N SER A 144 -5.00 4.55 2.92
CA SER A 144 -5.34 3.87 4.18
C SER A 144 -6.64 4.39 4.80
N ASP A 145 -7.01 5.66 4.57
CA ASP A 145 -8.30 6.20 4.99
C ASP A 145 -9.44 5.60 4.16
N ASP A 146 -9.24 5.46 2.84
CA ASP A 146 -10.19 4.78 1.97
C ASP A 146 -10.38 3.31 2.37
N CYS A 147 -9.28 2.63 2.76
CA CYS A 147 -9.37 1.26 3.27
C CYS A 147 -10.20 1.15 4.55
N ILE A 148 -10.15 2.13 5.46
CA ILE A 148 -11.03 2.16 6.63
C ILE A 148 -12.52 2.23 6.21
N GLU A 149 -12.82 3.02 5.18
CA GLU A 149 -14.20 3.10 4.65
C GLU A 149 -14.62 1.80 3.94
N TRP A 150 -13.70 1.15 3.21
CA TRP A 150 -13.95 -0.16 2.61
C TRP A 150 -14.18 -1.27 3.65
N LEU A 151 -13.53 -1.22 4.82
CA LEU A 151 -13.84 -2.15 5.92
C LEU A 151 -15.30 -2.06 6.35
N ALA A 152 -15.87 -0.85 6.40
CA ALA A 152 -17.29 -0.67 6.70
C ALA A 152 -18.21 -1.23 5.60
N GLN A 153 -17.81 -1.15 4.32
CA GLN A 153 -18.56 -1.78 3.23
C GLN A 153 -18.48 -3.31 3.28
N ILE A 154 -17.32 -3.89 3.64
CA ILE A 154 -17.18 -5.33 3.83
C ILE A 154 -18.13 -5.84 4.93
N GLN A 155 -18.31 -5.09 6.03
CA GLN A 155 -19.29 -5.43 7.06
C GLN A 155 -20.72 -5.49 6.49
N LYS A 156 -21.10 -4.54 5.65
CA LYS A 156 -22.42 -4.55 4.98
C LYS A 156 -22.57 -5.74 4.02
N CYS A 157 -21.51 -6.07 3.27
CA CYS A 157 -21.52 -7.25 2.38
C CYS A 157 -21.76 -8.54 3.19
N ALA A 158 -21.10 -8.70 4.34
CA ALA A 158 -21.34 -9.85 5.20
C ALA A 158 -22.79 -9.92 5.70
N GLN A 159 -23.35 -8.79 6.15
CA GLN A 159 -24.74 -8.71 6.60
C GLN A 159 -25.74 -9.05 5.46
N THR A 160 -25.49 -8.57 4.26
CA THR A 160 -26.30 -8.91 3.07
C THR A 160 -26.23 -10.41 2.76
N ASN A 161 -25.09 -11.06 3.05
CA ASN A 161 -24.89 -12.51 2.88
C ASN A 161 -25.36 -13.33 4.08
N GLY A 162 -26.07 -12.73 5.05
CA GLY A 162 -26.70 -13.43 6.16
C GLY A 162 -25.81 -13.66 7.38
N PHE A 163 -24.67 -12.96 7.49
CA PHE A 163 -23.78 -12.99 8.64
C PHE A 163 -23.95 -11.75 9.51
N ASP A 164 -23.84 -11.87 10.81
CA ASP A 164 -23.91 -10.74 11.74
C ASP A 164 -22.77 -9.74 11.51
N ARG A 165 -21.57 -10.25 11.14
CA ARG A 165 -20.37 -9.45 10.88
C ARG A 165 -19.41 -10.13 9.91
N ALA A 166 -18.48 -9.36 9.35
CA ALA A 166 -17.31 -9.86 8.63
C ALA A 166 -16.10 -10.02 9.57
N ARG A 167 -15.39 -11.13 9.44
CA ARG A 167 -14.07 -11.37 10.03
C ARG A 167 -13.00 -11.08 8.98
N VAL A 168 -12.35 -9.92 9.09
CA VAL A 168 -11.51 -9.37 8.02
C VAL A 168 -10.03 -9.52 8.32
N GLY A 169 -9.25 -10.03 7.35
CA GLY A 169 -7.81 -9.84 7.26
C GLY A 169 -7.48 -8.78 6.21
N ILE A 170 -6.35 -8.10 6.35
CA ILE A 170 -5.86 -7.20 5.30
C ILE A 170 -4.61 -7.81 4.69
N MET A 171 -4.57 -7.86 3.35
CA MET A 171 -3.39 -8.27 2.60
C MET A 171 -3.01 -7.19 1.60
N GLY A 172 -1.71 -6.92 1.42
CA GLY A 172 -1.28 -5.96 0.44
C GLY A 172 0.11 -6.25 -0.12
N GLU A 173 0.39 -5.70 -1.30
CA GLU A 173 1.66 -5.81 -2.02
C GLU A 173 2.34 -4.46 -2.19
N SER A 174 3.64 -4.37 -1.95
CA SER A 174 4.45 -3.17 -2.21
C SER A 174 3.85 -1.92 -1.53
N MET A 175 3.42 -0.92 -2.29
CA MET A 175 2.67 0.23 -1.76
C MET A 175 1.41 -0.23 -1.00
N GLY A 176 0.69 -1.22 -1.52
CA GLY A 176 -0.48 -1.78 -0.86
C GLY A 176 -0.15 -2.48 0.45
N ALA A 177 1.05 -3.06 0.59
CA ALA A 177 1.53 -3.64 1.84
C ALA A 177 1.74 -2.57 2.93
N VAL A 178 2.28 -1.41 2.55
CA VAL A 178 2.40 -0.25 3.46
C VAL A 178 1.02 0.30 3.82
N THR A 179 0.15 0.44 2.83
CA THR A 179 -1.25 0.87 3.03
C THR A 179 -1.97 -0.08 3.98
N ALA A 180 -1.79 -1.40 3.83
CA ALA A 180 -2.36 -2.41 4.73
C ALA A 180 -1.90 -2.21 6.18
N LEU A 181 -0.58 -2.05 6.40
CA LEU A 181 -0.04 -1.80 7.74
C LEU A 181 -0.55 -0.49 8.35
N MET A 182 -0.63 0.58 7.55
CA MET A 182 -1.18 1.86 8.01
C MET A 182 -2.68 1.75 8.31
N THR A 183 -3.45 1.02 7.51
CA THR A 183 -4.88 0.75 7.75
C THR A 183 -5.06 -0.02 9.06
N MET A 184 -4.25 -1.06 9.30
CA MET A 184 -4.27 -1.80 10.57
C MET A 184 -4.06 -0.88 11.77
N ALA A 185 -2.99 -0.05 11.73
CA ALA A 185 -2.70 0.89 12.80
C ALA A 185 -3.86 1.88 13.02
N LYS A 186 -4.40 2.47 11.95
CA LYS A 186 -5.54 3.40 12.01
C LYS A 186 -6.80 2.71 12.56
N ALA A 187 -7.12 1.49 12.13
CA ALA A 187 -8.28 0.75 12.62
C ALA A 187 -8.20 0.47 14.12
N HIS A 188 -7.00 0.14 14.62
CA HIS A 188 -6.77 -0.13 16.04
C HIS A 188 -6.80 1.12 16.92
N LEU A 189 -6.42 2.29 16.38
CA LEU A 189 -6.44 3.57 17.08
C LEU A 189 -7.75 4.34 16.93
N SER A 190 -8.61 3.93 16.01
CA SER A 190 -9.89 4.60 15.73
C SER A 190 -10.99 4.19 16.71
N SER A 191 -12.13 4.91 16.62
CA SER A 191 -13.38 4.54 17.30
C SER A 191 -14.11 3.35 16.66
N MET A 192 -13.46 2.63 15.72
CA MET A 192 -14.05 1.43 15.11
C MET A 192 -14.33 0.38 16.19
N PRO A 193 -15.55 -0.21 16.21
CA PRO A 193 -15.87 -1.29 17.13
C PRO A 193 -14.86 -2.43 17.06
N ILE A 194 -14.47 -2.97 18.20
CA ILE A 194 -13.40 -3.99 18.29
C ILE A 194 -13.71 -5.19 17.41
N GLU A 195 -14.97 -5.61 17.38
CA GLU A 195 -15.48 -6.72 16.58
C GLU A 195 -15.40 -6.48 15.07
N SER A 196 -15.30 -5.22 14.64
CA SER A 196 -15.17 -4.82 13.22
C SER A 196 -13.72 -4.59 12.80
N ARG A 197 -12.77 -4.61 13.75
CA ARG A 197 -11.35 -4.40 13.45
C ARG A 197 -10.75 -5.60 12.72
N PRO A 198 -9.82 -5.36 11.78
CA PRO A 198 -9.14 -6.45 11.10
C PRO A 198 -8.36 -7.32 12.10
N LEU A 199 -8.36 -8.64 11.86
CA LEU A 199 -7.83 -9.65 12.77
C LEU A 199 -6.35 -9.97 12.53
N PHE A 200 -5.83 -9.72 11.32
CA PHE A 200 -4.45 -9.97 10.93
C PHE A 200 -4.05 -9.17 9.71
N CYS A 201 -2.76 -9.06 9.46
CA CYS A 201 -2.21 -8.42 8.28
C CYS A 201 -1.18 -9.30 7.58
N ILE A 202 -1.23 -9.33 6.24
CA ILE A 202 -0.21 -9.90 5.37
C ILE A 202 0.34 -8.79 4.50
N ALA A 203 1.65 -8.52 4.57
CA ALA A 203 2.28 -7.45 3.81
C ALA A 203 3.46 -8.00 3.00
N ASP A 204 3.33 -8.01 1.66
CA ASP A 204 4.36 -8.49 0.75
C ASP A 204 5.19 -7.32 0.20
N CYS A 205 6.50 -7.39 0.36
CA CYS A 205 7.53 -6.42 -0.05
C CYS A 205 7.24 -4.95 0.30
N PRO A 206 6.83 -4.62 1.56
CA PRO A 206 6.61 -3.26 1.98
C PRO A 206 7.93 -2.46 2.04
N PHE A 207 7.85 -1.16 1.72
CA PHE A 207 8.92 -0.24 2.08
C PHE A 207 8.75 0.28 3.51
N SER A 208 9.86 0.64 4.17
CA SER A 208 9.82 1.05 5.58
C SER A 208 9.28 2.46 5.82
N ASP A 209 9.53 3.36 4.85
CA ASP A 209 9.27 4.79 4.98
C ASP A 209 9.27 5.46 3.60
N TRP A 210 8.30 6.35 3.34
CA TRP A 210 8.17 6.98 2.02
C TRP A 210 9.36 7.91 1.70
N ASN A 211 9.89 8.63 2.69
CA ASN A 211 11.06 9.49 2.46
C ASN A 211 12.27 8.67 2.02
N LYS A 212 12.53 7.55 2.71
CA LYS A 212 13.63 6.64 2.37
C LYS A 212 13.45 6.04 0.97
N LEU A 213 12.22 5.63 0.62
CA LEU A 213 11.90 5.14 -0.70
C LEU A 213 12.20 6.21 -1.77
N MET A 214 11.76 7.45 -1.57
CA MET A 214 11.96 8.55 -2.51
C MET A 214 13.45 8.88 -2.70
N ILE A 215 14.23 8.91 -1.62
CA ILE A 215 15.68 9.14 -1.70
C ILE A 215 16.34 8.02 -2.51
N MET A 216 16.02 6.77 -2.19
CA MET A 216 16.61 5.61 -2.84
C MET A 216 16.25 5.55 -4.34
N GLN A 217 14.97 5.70 -4.68
CA GLN A 217 14.52 5.66 -6.06
C GLN A 217 15.03 6.86 -6.87
N GLY A 218 15.08 8.04 -6.27
CA GLY A 218 15.66 9.22 -6.88
C GLY A 218 17.14 9.06 -7.18
N HIS A 219 17.92 8.52 -6.22
CA HIS A 219 19.32 8.22 -6.44
C HIS A 219 19.53 7.19 -7.56
N LYS A 220 18.75 6.10 -7.53
CA LYS A 220 18.84 5.04 -8.55
C LYS A 220 18.50 5.56 -9.96
N ARG A 221 17.51 6.47 -10.06
CA ARG A 221 17.00 6.96 -11.35
C ARG A 221 17.86 8.06 -11.96
N TYR A 222 18.34 8.98 -11.12
CA TYR A 222 19.02 10.18 -11.59
C TYR A 222 20.53 10.20 -11.30
N GLY A 223 21.05 9.20 -10.58
CA GLY A 223 22.47 9.11 -10.21
C GLY A 223 22.90 10.15 -9.15
N VAL A 224 21.96 10.96 -8.64
CA VAL A 224 22.24 12.00 -7.64
C VAL A 224 21.36 11.80 -6.40
N ASN A 225 21.88 12.24 -5.25
CA ASN A 225 21.13 12.17 -4.00
C ASN A 225 20.06 13.28 -3.96
N PRO A 226 18.75 12.96 -3.93
CA PRO A 226 17.70 13.96 -3.91
C PRO A 226 17.44 14.57 -2.51
N SER A 227 18.14 14.13 -1.46
CA SER A 227 17.91 14.60 -0.08
C SER A 227 17.90 16.12 0.07
N PRO A 228 18.78 16.92 -0.61
CA PRO A 228 18.76 18.36 -0.45
C PRO A 228 17.48 19.05 -0.94
N ILE A 229 16.81 18.47 -1.95
CA ILE A 229 15.55 19.03 -2.48
C ILE A 229 14.31 18.37 -1.87
N LEU A 230 14.48 17.34 -1.04
CA LEU A 230 13.36 16.57 -0.47
C LEU A 230 12.38 17.44 0.34
N PRO A 231 12.79 18.44 1.14
CA PRO A 231 11.85 19.34 1.85
C PRO A 231 10.92 20.08 0.87
N LEU A 232 11.46 20.50 -0.28
CA LEU A 232 10.68 21.17 -1.31
C LEU A 232 9.73 20.19 -2.00
N VAL A 233 10.19 18.97 -2.31
CA VAL A 233 9.38 17.87 -2.85
C VAL A 233 8.19 17.56 -1.93
N LYS A 234 8.42 17.41 -0.63
CA LYS A 234 7.36 17.21 0.38
C LYS A 234 6.32 18.33 0.36
N SER A 235 6.80 19.59 0.34
CA SER A 235 5.91 20.75 0.28
C SER A 235 5.05 20.75 -0.97
N ILE A 236 5.61 20.36 -2.12
CA ILE A 236 4.88 20.27 -3.38
C ILE A 236 3.84 19.14 -3.33
N ILE A 237 4.23 17.94 -2.87
CA ILE A 237 3.33 16.79 -2.72
C ILE A 237 2.17 17.17 -1.79
N ARG A 238 2.45 17.74 -0.63
CA ARG A 238 1.42 18.14 0.34
C ARG A 238 0.44 19.16 -0.25
N ARG A 239 0.93 20.15 -0.99
CA ARG A 239 0.07 21.16 -1.65
C ARG A 239 -0.79 20.57 -2.76
N ARG A 240 -0.29 19.56 -3.49
CA ARG A 240 -0.99 18.97 -4.63
C ARG A 240 -1.99 17.90 -4.22
N SER A 241 -1.59 17.00 -3.34
CA SER A 241 -2.37 15.81 -2.99
C SER A 241 -3.01 15.87 -1.59
N GLY A 242 -2.61 16.81 -0.74
CA GLY A 242 -2.98 16.84 0.68
C GLY A 242 -2.22 15.83 1.55
N ALA A 243 -1.43 14.94 0.97
CA ALA A 243 -0.71 13.90 1.71
C ALA A 243 0.59 14.42 2.34
N ASP A 244 0.85 14.01 3.57
CA ASP A 244 2.12 14.25 4.25
C ASP A 244 3.02 13.01 4.16
N MET A 245 4.18 13.16 3.50
CA MET A 245 5.14 12.06 3.36
C MET A 245 5.70 11.58 4.70
N ASP A 246 5.75 12.44 5.71
CA ASP A 246 6.30 12.11 7.03
C ASP A 246 5.38 11.21 7.85
N GLU A 247 4.10 11.15 7.49
CA GLU A 247 3.11 10.26 8.10
C GLU A 247 3.18 8.84 7.54
N VAL A 248 3.77 8.65 6.35
CA VAL A 248 3.83 7.32 5.70
C VAL A 248 5.07 6.57 6.17
N SER A 249 4.90 5.77 7.22
CA SER A 249 5.94 4.93 7.78
C SER A 249 5.37 3.58 8.23
N ALA A 250 5.72 2.53 7.50
CA ALA A 250 5.35 1.16 7.85
C ALA A 250 5.97 0.72 9.19
N VAL A 251 7.16 1.25 9.53
CA VAL A 251 7.82 0.99 10.82
C VAL A 251 6.99 1.54 11.97
N LYS A 252 6.55 2.81 11.88
CA LYS A 252 5.72 3.43 12.93
C LYS A 252 4.35 2.75 13.04
N ALA A 253 3.72 2.44 11.89
CA ALA A 253 2.45 1.74 11.86
C ALA A 253 2.55 0.36 12.51
N ALA A 254 3.51 -0.44 12.12
CA ALA A 254 3.72 -1.80 12.61
C ALA A 254 3.97 -1.86 14.12
N ALA A 255 4.68 -0.87 14.68
CA ALA A 255 4.95 -0.79 16.13
C ALA A 255 3.67 -0.68 16.98
N SER A 256 2.56 -0.18 16.42
CA SER A 256 1.29 -0.01 17.15
C SER A 256 0.30 -1.18 16.95
N ILE A 257 0.56 -2.11 16.04
CA ILE A 257 -0.36 -3.22 15.71
C ILE A 257 -0.28 -4.28 16.82
N LYS A 258 -1.45 -4.74 17.29
CA LYS A 258 -1.59 -5.71 18.40
C LYS A 258 -2.13 -7.08 17.94
N VAL A 259 -2.24 -7.29 16.64
CA VAL A 259 -2.71 -8.54 16.04
C VAL A 259 -1.61 -9.16 15.19
N PRO A 260 -1.67 -10.46 14.85
CA PRO A 260 -0.64 -11.11 14.07
C PRO A 260 -0.38 -10.42 12.73
N VAL A 261 0.90 -10.18 12.42
CA VAL A 261 1.37 -9.63 11.15
C VAL A 261 2.38 -10.58 10.52
N LEU A 262 2.19 -10.87 9.23
CA LEU A 262 3.12 -11.67 8.43
C LEU A 262 3.68 -10.79 7.32
N LEU A 263 5.00 -10.63 7.30
CA LEU A 263 5.71 -9.96 6.23
C LEU A 263 6.35 -10.99 5.31
N PHE A 264 6.21 -10.81 4.01
CA PHE A 264 7.01 -11.48 2.99
C PHE A 264 7.97 -10.49 2.35
N HIS A 265 9.15 -10.95 1.94
CA HIS A 265 10.04 -10.15 1.10
C HIS A 265 11.00 -11.04 0.31
N GLY A 266 11.17 -10.71 -0.97
CA GLY A 266 12.15 -11.37 -1.82
C GLY A 266 13.57 -10.85 -1.58
N LYS A 267 14.53 -11.75 -1.35
CA LYS A 267 15.94 -11.34 -1.14
C LYS A 267 16.59 -10.75 -2.38
N ALA A 268 16.08 -11.05 -3.57
CA ALA A 268 16.57 -10.50 -4.84
C ALA A 268 15.71 -9.31 -5.33
N ASP A 269 14.93 -8.64 -4.45
CA ASP A 269 14.12 -7.48 -4.80
C ASP A 269 14.99 -6.30 -5.23
N PRO A 270 14.93 -5.87 -6.51
CA PRO A 270 15.75 -4.78 -7.01
C PRO A 270 15.13 -3.39 -6.77
N LEU A 271 13.85 -3.32 -6.35
CA LEU A 271 13.12 -2.07 -6.17
C LEU A 271 13.05 -1.63 -4.72
N VAL A 272 12.73 -2.55 -3.82
CA VAL A 272 12.64 -2.32 -2.38
C VAL A 272 13.56 -3.33 -1.70
N PRO A 273 14.66 -2.90 -1.07
CA PRO A 273 15.55 -3.80 -0.36
C PRO A 273 14.85 -4.50 0.80
N TYR A 274 15.04 -5.82 0.95
CA TYR A 274 14.41 -6.61 2.01
C TYR A 274 14.77 -6.13 3.43
N GLN A 275 15.86 -5.38 3.58
CA GLN A 275 16.25 -4.72 4.81
C GLN A 275 15.17 -3.73 5.31
N MET A 276 14.34 -3.21 4.42
CA MET A 276 13.20 -2.38 4.82
C MET A 276 12.16 -3.20 5.59
N SER A 277 11.86 -4.43 5.16
CA SER A 277 10.99 -5.35 5.92
C SER A 277 11.63 -5.83 7.21
N GLN A 278 12.97 -6.00 7.25
CA GLN A 278 13.67 -6.30 8.50
C GLN A 278 13.50 -5.16 9.51
N ALA A 279 13.60 -3.90 9.08
CA ALA A 279 13.38 -2.75 9.95
C ALA A 279 11.93 -2.67 10.46
N ILE A 280 10.94 -3.06 9.64
CA ILE A 280 9.53 -3.14 10.05
C ILE A 280 9.37 -4.26 11.09
N ALA A 281 9.91 -5.45 10.85
CA ALA A 281 9.81 -6.57 11.78
C ALA A 281 10.49 -6.28 13.14
N GLN A 282 11.60 -5.55 13.14
CA GLN A 282 12.29 -5.15 14.37
C GLN A 282 11.49 -4.15 15.22
N SER A 283 10.50 -3.46 14.65
CA SER A 283 9.67 -2.49 15.39
C SER A 283 8.62 -3.14 16.30
N ASN A 284 8.33 -4.44 16.10
CA ASN A 284 7.32 -5.15 16.86
C ASN A 284 7.67 -6.66 16.89
N PRO A 285 7.89 -7.26 18.07
CA PRO A 285 8.31 -8.65 18.22
C PRO A 285 7.24 -9.68 17.77
N ASP A 286 5.98 -9.27 17.65
CA ASP A 286 4.88 -10.15 17.22
C ASP A 286 4.79 -10.29 15.70
N ILE A 287 5.65 -9.58 14.95
CA ILE A 287 5.71 -9.67 13.50
C ILE A 287 6.54 -10.88 13.06
N THR A 288 5.96 -11.72 12.22
CA THR A 288 6.68 -12.79 11.53
C THR A 288 7.20 -12.26 10.19
N LEU A 289 8.51 -12.41 9.93
CA LEU A 289 9.12 -12.07 8.64
C LEU A 289 9.57 -13.34 7.93
N CYS A 290 9.04 -13.58 6.73
CA CYS A 290 9.44 -14.64 5.83
C CYS A 290 10.21 -14.05 4.63
N LEU A 291 11.49 -14.38 4.49
CA LEU A 291 12.32 -13.98 3.37
C LEU A 291 12.37 -15.11 2.35
N ILE A 292 11.99 -14.81 1.09
CA ILE A 292 11.98 -15.79 -0.01
C ILE A 292 13.25 -15.62 -0.84
N GLU A 293 14.05 -16.68 -0.89
CA GLU A 293 15.30 -16.69 -1.64
C GLU A 293 15.03 -16.57 -3.14
N GLY A 294 15.81 -15.75 -3.85
CA GLY A 294 15.68 -15.53 -5.29
C GLY A 294 14.44 -14.76 -5.75
N ALA A 295 13.47 -14.52 -4.89
CA ALA A 295 12.27 -13.75 -5.24
C ALA A 295 12.60 -12.28 -5.50
N LYS A 296 12.05 -11.74 -6.59
CA LYS A 296 12.10 -10.31 -6.94
C LYS A 296 10.90 -9.58 -6.34
N HIS A 297 10.78 -8.29 -6.66
CA HIS A 297 9.68 -7.44 -6.22
C HIS A 297 8.32 -8.02 -6.64
N MET A 298 7.39 -8.17 -5.68
CA MET A 298 6.04 -8.74 -5.89
C MET A 298 6.02 -10.19 -6.42
N ASN A 299 7.12 -10.95 -6.24
CA ASN A 299 7.25 -12.33 -6.74
C ASN A 299 7.42 -13.37 -5.63
N CYS A 300 7.19 -13.03 -4.36
CA CYS A 300 7.36 -13.99 -3.26
C CYS A 300 6.48 -15.23 -3.45
N TYR A 301 5.19 -15.03 -3.71
CA TYR A 301 4.24 -16.12 -3.94
C TYR A 301 4.60 -16.97 -5.16
N THR A 302 4.93 -16.35 -6.29
CA THR A 302 5.20 -17.07 -7.54
C THR A 302 6.57 -17.78 -7.52
N THR A 303 7.50 -17.34 -6.68
CA THR A 303 8.81 -17.99 -6.50
C THR A 303 8.70 -19.24 -5.62
N ASP A 304 7.99 -19.16 -4.50
CA ASP A 304 7.75 -20.31 -3.62
C ASP A 304 6.31 -20.33 -3.10
N PRO A 305 5.36 -20.81 -3.93
CA PRO A 305 3.95 -20.85 -3.56
C PRO A 305 3.65 -21.75 -2.36
N LYS A 306 4.44 -22.81 -2.16
CA LYS A 306 4.25 -23.76 -1.06
C LYS A 306 4.61 -23.11 0.27
N GLU A 307 5.78 -22.50 0.35
CA GLU A 307 6.23 -21.82 1.56
C GLU A 307 5.35 -20.61 1.86
N TYR A 308 4.97 -19.83 0.84
CA TYR A 308 4.08 -18.70 0.98
C TYR A 308 2.74 -19.09 1.61
N ARG A 309 2.09 -20.14 1.04
CA ARG A 309 0.84 -20.69 1.58
C ARG A 309 1.03 -21.24 3.00
N ARG A 310 2.09 -22.00 3.24
CA ARG A 310 2.39 -22.57 4.57
C ARG A 310 2.50 -21.50 5.64
N GLN A 311 3.17 -20.38 5.36
CA GLN A 311 3.30 -19.28 6.29
C GLN A 311 1.96 -18.59 6.59
N ILE A 312 1.09 -18.45 5.57
CA ILE A 312 -0.28 -17.95 5.78
C ILE A 312 -1.08 -18.92 6.66
N GLU A 313 -1.02 -20.20 6.41
CA GLU A 313 -1.70 -21.21 7.22
C GLU A 313 -1.23 -21.16 8.69
N LEU A 314 0.07 -20.98 8.95
CA LEU A 314 0.62 -20.77 10.29
C LEU A 314 0.15 -19.46 10.94
N LEU A 315 0.02 -18.39 10.16
CA LEU A 315 -0.58 -17.15 10.64
C LEU A 315 -2.03 -17.37 11.07
N LEU A 316 -2.82 -18.03 10.21
CA LEU A 316 -4.25 -18.27 10.46
C LEU A 316 -4.50 -19.15 11.69
N GLN A 317 -3.59 -20.06 12.04
CA GLN A 317 -3.65 -20.83 13.28
C GLN A 317 -3.51 -19.95 14.54
N LYS A 318 -2.82 -18.81 14.45
CA LYS A 318 -2.68 -17.83 15.54
C LYS A 318 -3.89 -16.89 15.65
N VAL A 319 -4.69 -16.79 14.59
CA VAL A 319 -5.85 -15.90 14.52
C VAL A 319 -7.06 -16.60 15.15
N ARG A 320 -7.61 -16.01 16.21
CA ARG A 320 -8.86 -16.47 16.78
C ARG A 320 -10.03 -15.97 15.94
N PHE A 321 -10.66 -16.86 15.20
CA PHE A 321 -11.90 -16.57 14.47
C PHE A 321 -13.17 -16.79 15.32
N GLU A 322 -13.03 -17.19 16.59
CA GLU A 322 -14.13 -17.37 17.51
C GLU A 322 -14.55 -16.03 18.12
N ASP A 323 -15.81 -15.94 18.53
CA ASP A 323 -16.32 -14.77 19.24
C ASP A 323 -15.63 -14.67 20.61
N LYS A 324 -14.96 -13.55 20.87
CA LYS A 324 -14.44 -13.27 22.21
C LYS A 324 -15.66 -13.11 23.14
N THR A 325 -15.68 -13.87 24.21
CA THR A 325 -16.62 -13.64 25.29
C THR A 325 -16.34 -12.28 25.93
N SER A 326 -17.36 -11.63 26.50
CA SER A 326 -17.25 -10.31 27.15
C SER A 326 -16.14 -10.22 28.22
N GLU A 327 -15.72 -11.34 28.79
CA GLU A 327 -14.62 -11.43 29.76
C GLU A 327 -13.23 -11.31 29.11
N GLU A 328 -13.05 -11.81 27.86
CA GLU A 328 -11.76 -11.72 27.15
C GLU A 328 -11.49 -10.34 26.56
N ILE A 329 -12.53 -9.52 26.37
CA ILE A 329 -12.41 -8.14 25.87
C ILE A 329 -11.78 -7.22 26.90
N SER A 330 -11.97 -7.49 28.20
CA SER A 330 -11.44 -6.66 29.31
C SER A 330 -9.91 -6.70 29.45
N VAL A 331 -9.23 -7.68 28.86
CA VAL A 331 -7.77 -7.84 28.96
C VAL A 331 -7.01 -6.97 27.96
N TYR A 332 -7.71 -6.39 26.97
CA TYR A 332 -7.10 -5.59 25.89
C TYR A 332 -7.46 -4.09 25.94
N LEU A 333 -8.22 -3.67 26.96
CA LEU A 333 -8.46 -2.27 27.34
C LEU A 333 -7.47 -1.83 28.42
#